data_31ba8e0cfc83603cc1c77d34a187795a
#
_entry.id   31ba8e0cfc83603cc1c77d34a187795a
#
_cell.length_a   1.000
_cell.length_b   1.000
_cell.length_c   1.000
_cell.angle_alpha   90.00
_cell.angle_beta   90.00
_cell.angle_gamma   90.00
#
_symmetry.space_group_name_H-M   'P 1'
#
loop_
_entity.id
_entity.type
_entity.pdbx_description
1 polymer ?
#
loop_
_entity_poly.entity_id
_entity_poly.type
_entity_poly.pdbx_seq_one_letter_code
_entity_poly.pdbx_strand_id
1 'polypeptide(L)'
;GISKKIIEKRKKEILKVSNLFKFKKTFQLKLPANRLDTISLDVLIKKIKKICDQVKPELIFLPFEKDIHTDHFNVSRATQACIKSFRNPYIKKALAYEIISETNFNFMKGEKFKAQTFFDISKFLKMKIKICEIYKSEISKHPFPRSILSIKSLAKLRGSQSGFKAAEAFQ
;
A
#
# COMPACT_ATOMS: atom_id res chain seq x y z
N GLY A 1 -9.57 -17.92 13.01
CA GLY A 1 -9.25 -17.68 11.59
C GLY A 1 -10.31 -16.82 10.94
N ILE A 2 -9.96 -16.09 9.86
CA ILE A 2 -10.89 -15.24 9.10
C ILE A 2 -11.95 -16.13 8.44
N SER A 3 -13.24 -15.82 8.60
CA SER A 3 -14.31 -16.63 8.04
C SER A 3 -14.29 -16.69 6.50
N LYS A 4 -14.70 -17.81 5.90
CA LYS A 4 -14.80 -17.96 4.45
C LYS A 4 -15.64 -16.84 3.79
N LYS A 5 -16.72 -16.40 4.45
CA LYS A 5 -17.58 -15.30 3.99
C LYS A 5 -16.82 -13.97 3.85
N ILE A 6 -15.93 -13.66 4.82
CA ILE A 6 -15.09 -12.45 4.76
C ILE A 6 -14.09 -12.55 3.61
N ILE A 7 -13.46 -13.71 3.42
CA ILE A 7 -12.51 -13.94 2.31
C ILE A 7 -13.20 -13.75 0.95
N GLU A 8 -14.38 -14.32 0.75
CA GLU A 8 -15.14 -14.18 -0.51
C GLU A 8 -15.61 -12.74 -0.75
N LYS A 9 -16.04 -12.05 0.31
CA LYS A 9 -16.37 -10.62 0.22
C LYS A 9 -15.14 -9.82 -0.24
N ARG A 10 -13.96 -10.05 0.38
CA ARG A 10 -12.72 -9.37 0.02
C ARG A 10 -12.28 -9.64 -1.42
N LYS A 11 -12.44 -10.87 -1.91
CA LYS A 11 -12.16 -11.20 -3.31
C LYS A 11 -13.02 -10.38 -4.27
N LYS A 12 -14.32 -10.23 -3.98
CA LYS A 12 -15.24 -9.41 -4.80
C LYS A 12 -14.86 -7.93 -4.76
N GLU A 13 -14.45 -7.40 -3.60
CA GLU A 13 -13.98 -6.03 -3.45
C GLU A 13 -12.70 -5.80 -4.28
N ILE A 14 -11.71 -6.69 -4.17
CA ILE A 14 -10.46 -6.64 -4.95
C ILE A 14 -10.76 -6.65 -6.47
N LEU A 15 -11.66 -7.50 -6.93
CA LEU A 15 -12.02 -7.55 -8.35
C LEU A 15 -12.65 -6.22 -8.83
N LYS A 16 -13.56 -5.64 -8.05
CA LYS A 16 -14.15 -4.33 -8.37
C LYS A 16 -13.10 -3.24 -8.46
N VAL A 17 -12.18 -3.19 -7.49
CA VAL A 17 -11.08 -2.21 -7.46
C VAL A 17 -10.14 -2.42 -8.64
N SER A 18 -9.75 -3.66 -8.92
CA SER A 18 -8.90 -4.01 -10.06
C SER A 18 -9.48 -3.54 -11.40
N ASN A 19 -10.79 -3.71 -11.59
CA ASN A 19 -11.49 -3.25 -12.79
C ASN A 19 -11.55 -1.71 -12.89
N LEU A 20 -11.78 -1.00 -11.77
CA LEU A 20 -11.81 0.46 -11.76
C LEU A 20 -10.45 1.09 -12.03
N PHE A 21 -9.37 0.52 -11.50
CA PHE A 21 -7.99 0.92 -11.79
C PHE A 21 -7.50 0.43 -13.15
N LYS A 22 -8.25 -0.47 -13.81
CA LYS A 22 -7.82 -1.15 -15.05
C LYS A 22 -6.47 -1.85 -14.88
N PHE A 23 -6.26 -2.52 -13.75
CA PHE A 23 -5.04 -3.30 -13.53
C PHE A 23 -4.91 -4.40 -14.58
N LYS A 24 -3.74 -4.49 -15.20
CA LYS A 24 -3.46 -5.57 -16.16
C LYS A 24 -3.50 -6.94 -15.50
N LYS A 25 -3.08 -7.03 -14.23
CA LYS A 25 -3.05 -8.28 -13.48
C LYS A 25 -3.05 -8.02 -11.97
N THR A 26 -3.76 -8.88 -11.23
CA THR A 26 -3.74 -8.90 -9.77
C THR A 26 -3.25 -10.25 -9.30
N PHE A 27 -2.25 -10.27 -8.42
CA PHE A 27 -1.69 -11.47 -7.83
C PHE A 27 -2.14 -11.61 -6.39
N GLN A 28 -2.77 -12.73 -6.05
CA GLN A 28 -3.15 -13.05 -4.68
C GLN A 28 -2.24 -14.17 -4.16
N LEU A 29 -1.39 -13.85 -3.19
CA LEU A 29 -0.40 -14.80 -2.66
C LEU A 29 -0.99 -15.86 -1.73
N LYS A 30 -2.26 -15.71 -1.33
CA LYS A 30 -2.98 -16.63 -0.43
C LYS A 30 -2.22 -16.89 0.89
N LEU A 31 -1.60 -15.86 1.43
CA LEU A 31 -0.92 -15.88 2.72
C LEU A 31 -1.90 -15.49 3.84
N PRO A 32 -1.65 -15.93 5.08
CA PRO A 32 -2.49 -15.55 6.22
C PRO A 32 -2.35 -14.05 6.49
N ALA A 33 -3.45 -13.30 6.38
CA ALA A 33 -3.48 -11.88 6.73
C ALA A 33 -3.29 -11.67 8.24
N ASN A 34 -2.63 -10.59 8.62
CA ASN A 34 -2.26 -10.22 10.00
C ASN A 34 -1.37 -11.26 10.71
N ARG A 35 -0.69 -12.11 9.94
CA ARG A 35 0.17 -13.18 10.47
C ARG A 35 1.37 -13.47 9.57
N LEU A 36 1.86 -12.48 8.81
CA LEU A 36 3.06 -12.68 7.98
C LEU A 36 4.34 -12.85 8.81
N ASP A 37 4.32 -12.44 10.07
CA ASP A 37 5.36 -12.70 11.07
C ASP A 37 5.56 -14.19 11.37
N THR A 38 4.52 -15.01 11.17
CA THR A 38 4.60 -16.48 11.34
C THR A 38 5.17 -17.19 10.11
N ILE A 39 5.46 -16.46 9.04
CA ILE A 39 6.01 -17.00 7.80
C ILE A 39 7.46 -16.56 7.67
N SER A 40 8.32 -17.49 7.29
CA SER A 40 9.70 -17.18 6.98
C SER A 40 9.79 -16.07 5.93
N LEU A 41 10.61 -15.05 6.19
CA LEU A 41 10.84 -13.94 5.26
C LEU A 41 11.32 -14.45 3.88
N ASP A 42 12.07 -15.53 3.83
CA ASP A 42 12.52 -16.18 2.60
C ASP A 42 11.35 -16.65 1.72
N VAL A 43 10.32 -17.24 2.32
CA VAL A 43 9.09 -17.63 1.59
C VAL A 43 8.40 -16.41 0.96
N LEU A 44 8.32 -15.31 1.70
CA LEU A 44 7.71 -14.08 1.21
C LEU A 44 8.55 -13.47 0.08
N ILE A 45 9.88 -13.40 0.25
CA ILE A 45 10.83 -12.95 -0.77
C ILE A 45 10.67 -13.78 -2.07
N LYS A 46 10.66 -15.11 -1.98
CA LYS A 46 10.51 -15.98 -3.15
C LYS A 46 9.19 -15.74 -3.89
N LYS A 47 8.08 -15.52 -3.17
CA LYS A 47 6.78 -15.23 -3.79
C LYS A 47 6.78 -13.88 -4.49
N ILE A 48 7.30 -12.83 -3.86
CA ILE A 48 7.40 -11.48 -4.45
C ILE A 48 8.36 -11.50 -5.65
N LYS A 49 9.54 -12.12 -5.49
CA LYS A 49 10.53 -12.27 -6.56
C LYS A 49 9.93 -12.92 -7.81
N LYS A 50 9.16 -14.00 -7.65
CA LYS A 50 8.49 -14.67 -8.77
C LYS A 50 7.57 -13.71 -9.54
N ILE A 51 6.86 -12.82 -8.85
CA ILE A 51 6.02 -11.80 -9.48
C ILE A 51 6.87 -10.76 -10.19
N CYS A 52 7.94 -10.26 -9.55
CA CYS A 52 8.85 -9.31 -10.15
C CYS A 52 9.48 -9.87 -11.44
N ASP A 53 9.90 -11.13 -11.45
CA ASP A 53 10.47 -11.79 -12.63
C ASP A 53 9.47 -11.94 -13.78
N GLN A 54 8.21 -12.19 -13.44
CA GLN A 54 7.13 -12.31 -14.42
C GLN A 54 6.71 -10.96 -15.01
N VAL A 55 6.65 -9.91 -14.17
CA VAL A 55 6.14 -8.58 -14.56
C VAL A 55 7.23 -7.68 -15.06
N LYS A 56 8.47 -7.82 -14.54
CA LYS A 56 9.63 -6.95 -14.77
C LYS A 56 9.29 -5.47 -14.60
N PRO A 57 8.76 -5.05 -13.42
CA PRO A 57 8.33 -3.68 -13.22
C PRO A 57 9.54 -2.73 -13.16
N GLU A 58 9.41 -1.56 -13.77
CA GLU A 58 10.41 -0.49 -13.63
C GLU A 58 10.21 0.35 -12.37
N LEU A 59 8.98 0.45 -11.90
CA LEU A 59 8.57 1.17 -10.68
C LEU A 59 7.82 0.23 -9.75
N ILE A 60 8.18 0.26 -8.47
CA ILE A 60 7.49 -0.48 -7.40
C ILE A 60 7.01 0.48 -6.33
N PHE A 61 5.77 0.32 -5.90
CA PHE A 61 5.25 0.92 -4.68
C PHE A 61 5.20 -0.15 -3.58
N LEU A 62 5.65 0.22 -2.36
CA LEU A 62 5.68 -0.68 -1.22
C LEU A 62 5.24 0.06 0.06
N PRO A 63 4.75 -0.66 1.09
CA PRO A 63 4.43 -0.04 2.36
C PRO A 63 5.67 0.58 3.01
N PHE A 64 5.49 1.65 3.79
CA PHE A 64 6.58 2.20 4.59
C PHE A 64 7.06 1.16 5.63
N GLU A 65 8.37 0.94 5.70
CA GLU A 65 8.96 -0.12 6.53
C GLU A 65 8.68 0.05 8.03
N LYS A 66 8.57 1.30 8.50
CA LYS A 66 8.37 1.61 9.93
C LYS A 66 6.91 1.77 10.31
N ASP A 67 5.98 1.27 9.50
CA ASP A 67 4.58 1.14 9.90
C ASP A 67 4.45 0.24 11.13
N ILE A 68 3.47 0.56 11.99
CA ILE A 68 3.23 -0.26 13.18
C ILE A 68 2.70 -1.66 12.84
N HIS A 69 2.10 -1.82 11.67
CA HIS A 69 1.52 -3.10 11.26
C HIS A 69 2.61 -4.08 10.81
N THR A 70 2.70 -5.23 11.47
CA THR A 70 3.73 -6.25 11.22
C THR A 70 3.73 -6.78 9.79
N ASP A 71 2.56 -6.94 9.15
CA ASP A 71 2.49 -7.37 7.75
C ASP A 71 3.10 -6.33 6.81
N HIS A 72 2.90 -5.00 7.06
CA HIS A 72 3.51 -3.95 6.25
C HIS A 72 5.03 -3.98 6.35
N PHE A 73 5.54 -4.12 7.54
CA PHE A 73 6.97 -4.28 7.81
C PHE A 73 7.54 -5.47 7.04
N ASN A 74 6.94 -6.65 7.16
CA ASN A 74 7.41 -7.86 6.50
C ASN A 74 7.34 -7.77 4.97
N VAL A 75 6.25 -7.20 4.41
CA VAL A 75 6.12 -6.97 2.97
C VAL A 75 7.15 -5.97 2.49
N SER A 76 7.38 -4.88 3.22
CA SER A 76 8.39 -3.88 2.87
C SER A 76 9.78 -4.52 2.80
N ARG A 77 10.20 -5.23 3.84
CA ARG A 77 11.50 -5.93 3.90
C ARG A 77 11.67 -6.96 2.79
N ALA A 78 10.65 -7.77 2.54
CA ALA A 78 10.70 -8.76 1.48
C ALA A 78 10.81 -8.11 0.09
N THR A 79 10.09 -7.00 -0.13
CA THR A 79 10.16 -6.24 -1.38
C THR A 79 11.53 -5.60 -1.55
N GLN A 80 12.09 -4.99 -0.50
CA GLN A 80 13.44 -4.41 -0.53
C GLN A 80 14.51 -5.45 -0.90
N ALA A 81 14.39 -6.69 -0.43
CA ALA A 81 15.28 -7.77 -0.84
C ALA A 81 15.20 -8.06 -2.36
N CYS A 82 14.05 -7.79 -2.99
CA CYS A 82 13.82 -8.00 -4.42
C CYS A 82 14.28 -6.82 -5.30
N ILE A 83 14.42 -5.60 -4.76
CA ILE A 83 14.75 -4.40 -5.57
C ILE A 83 16.25 -4.13 -5.70
N LYS A 84 17.10 -5.04 -5.27
CA LYS A 84 18.55 -4.92 -5.43
C LYS A 84 18.92 -4.87 -6.92
N SER A 85 19.54 -3.77 -7.38
CA SER A 85 19.82 -3.48 -8.78
C SER A 85 20.58 -4.60 -9.51
N PHE A 86 21.57 -5.22 -8.84
CA PHE A 86 22.34 -6.32 -9.40
C PHE A 86 21.54 -7.63 -9.58
N ARG A 87 20.40 -7.78 -8.87
CA ARG A 87 19.52 -8.96 -9.02
C ARG A 87 18.37 -8.72 -9.98
N ASN A 88 17.85 -7.49 -10.01
CA ASN A 88 16.69 -7.10 -10.81
C ASN A 88 16.91 -5.75 -11.50
N PRO A 89 17.80 -5.69 -12.51
CA PRO A 89 18.22 -4.44 -13.13
C PRO A 89 17.11 -3.70 -13.88
N TYR A 90 15.98 -4.35 -14.10
CA TYR A 90 14.78 -3.72 -14.67
C TYR A 90 14.05 -2.79 -13.69
N ILE A 91 14.25 -2.95 -12.38
CA ILE A 91 13.63 -2.07 -11.38
C ILE A 91 14.46 -0.79 -11.25
N LYS A 92 13.89 0.32 -11.69
CA LYS A 92 14.57 1.63 -11.73
C LYS A 92 14.23 2.49 -10.52
N LYS A 93 13.02 2.31 -9.95
CA LYS A 93 12.53 3.13 -8.85
C LYS A 93 11.66 2.32 -7.90
N ALA A 94 11.82 2.56 -6.61
CA ALA A 94 10.95 2.04 -5.56
C ALA A 94 10.51 3.20 -4.67
N LEU A 95 9.23 3.25 -4.33
CA LEU A 95 8.61 4.33 -3.57
C LEU A 95 7.78 3.73 -2.44
N ALA A 96 8.14 4.09 -1.20
CA ALA A 96 7.37 3.72 -0.02
C ALA A 96 6.18 4.66 0.16
N TYR A 97 4.98 4.11 0.35
CA TYR A 97 3.77 4.89 0.63
C TYR A 97 3.38 4.86 2.10
N GLU A 98 2.77 5.96 2.55
CA GLU A 98 2.20 6.06 3.89
C GLU A 98 0.79 5.44 3.96
N ILE A 99 0.46 4.87 5.12
CA ILE A 99 -0.86 4.30 5.41
C ILE A 99 -1.46 5.05 6.60
N ILE A 100 -2.54 5.77 6.35
CA ILE A 100 -3.13 6.74 7.27
C ILE A 100 -3.48 6.18 8.66
N SER A 101 -3.74 4.87 8.77
CA SER A 101 -4.07 4.20 10.02
C SER A 101 -2.88 3.54 10.72
N GLU A 102 -1.68 3.58 10.13
CA GLU A 102 -0.54 2.81 10.60
C GLU A 102 0.75 3.63 10.73
N THR A 103 1.08 4.40 9.69
CA THR A 103 2.39 5.08 9.58
C THR A 103 2.65 6.08 10.71
N ASN A 104 1.60 6.84 11.12
CA ASN A 104 1.72 7.84 12.16
C ASN A 104 1.41 7.32 13.57
N PHE A 105 1.09 6.03 13.73
CA PHE A 105 0.83 5.39 15.01
C PHE A 105 2.06 4.70 15.61
N ASN A 106 3.20 4.77 14.94
CA ASN A 106 4.45 4.29 15.48
C ASN A 106 5.06 5.33 16.44
N PHE A 107 4.96 5.08 17.75
CA PHE A 107 5.50 5.93 18.81
C PHE A 107 6.98 5.65 19.13
N MET A 108 7.58 4.63 18.53
CA MET A 108 8.98 4.29 18.76
C MET A 108 9.90 5.41 18.25
N LYS A 109 11.00 5.65 18.95
CA LYS A 109 12.08 6.50 18.45
C LYS A 109 12.67 5.85 17.19
N GLY A 110 12.69 6.56 16.10
CA GLY A 110 13.21 6.05 14.84
C GLY A 110 12.84 6.93 13.64
N GLU A 111 13.15 6.44 12.47
CA GLU A 111 12.82 7.14 11.23
C GLU A 111 11.30 7.21 11.04
N LYS A 112 10.83 8.43 10.83
CA LYS A 112 9.45 8.70 10.45
C LYS A 112 9.33 8.80 8.93
N PHE A 113 8.14 8.58 8.42
CA PHE A 113 7.85 8.78 7.01
C PHE A 113 8.20 10.21 6.58
N LYS A 114 9.03 10.33 5.57
CA LYS A 114 9.43 11.62 4.98
C LYS A 114 8.80 11.74 3.60
N ALA A 115 7.82 12.61 3.47
CA ALA A 115 7.20 12.90 2.17
C ALA A 115 8.21 13.63 1.27
N GLN A 116 8.75 12.95 0.26
CA GLN A 116 9.82 13.47 -0.61
C GLN A 116 9.43 13.49 -2.08
N THR A 117 8.60 12.55 -2.52
CA THR A 117 8.09 12.47 -3.88
C THR A 117 6.58 12.65 -3.86
N PHE A 118 6.06 13.54 -4.68
CA PHE A 118 4.64 13.86 -4.71
C PHE A 118 4.06 13.61 -6.10
N PHE A 119 2.89 12.99 -6.14
CA PHE A 119 2.11 12.82 -7.36
C PHE A 119 0.81 13.62 -7.29
N ASP A 120 0.58 14.48 -8.27
CA ASP A 120 -0.68 15.22 -8.38
C ASP A 120 -1.84 14.25 -8.64
N ILE A 121 -2.73 14.16 -7.66
CA ILE A 121 -3.98 13.40 -7.77
C ILE A 121 -5.23 14.29 -7.81
N SER A 122 -5.09 15.57 -8.08
CA SER A 122 -6.19 16.55 -8.06
C SER A 122 -7.38 16.09 -8.91
N LYS A 123 -7.10 15.57 -10.11
CA LYS A 123 -8.12 15.03 -11.02
C LYS A 123 -8.66 13.66 -10.59
N PHE A 124 -7.93 12.93 -9.77
CA PHE A 124 -8.21 11.54 -9.38
C PHE A 124 -8.77 11.40 -7.96
N LEU A 125 -8.79 12.47 -7.15
CA LEU A 125 -9.23 12.41 -5.76
C LEU A 125 -10.64 11.83 -5.59
N LYS A 126 -11.59 12.23 -6.46
CA LYS A 126 -12.95 11.68 -6.45
C LYS A 126 -12.96 10.17 -6.71
N MET A 127 -12.14 9.69 -7.65
CA MET A 127 -12.00 8.27 -7.96
C MET A 127 -11.35 7.51 -6.80
N LYS A 128 -10.29 8.06 -6.19
CA LYS A 128 -9.66 7.49 -4.99
C LYS A 128 -10.69 7.26 -3.89
N ILE A 129 -11.51 8.25 -3.58
CA ILE A 129 -12.55 8.13 -2.55
C ILE A 129 -13.56 7.02 -2.92
N LYS A 130 -14.07 7.02 -4.14
CA LYS A 130 -14.99 5.98 -4.62
C LYS A 130 -14.41 4.58 -4.49
N ILE A 131 -13.11 4.42 -4.74
CA ILE A 131 -12.41 3.14 -4.59
C ILE A 131 -12.28 2.75 -3.13
N CYS A 132 -11.92 3.69 -2.24
CA CYS A 132 -11.87 3.43 -0.80
C CYS A 132 -13.22 2.97 -0.25
N GLU A 133 -14.32 3.56 -0.71
CA GLU A 133 -15.70 3.20 -0.30
C GLU A 133 -16.11 1.77 -0.71
N ILE A 134 -15.42 1.13 -1.64
CA ILE A 134 -15.64 -0.28 -1.99
C ILE A 134 -15.30 -1.18 -0.81
N TYR A 135 -14.23 -0.85 -0.08
CA TYR A 135 -13.80 -1.58 1.12
C TYR A 135 -14.58 -1.14 2.37
N LYS A 136 -15.90 -1.37 2.35
CA LYS A 136 -16.83 -0.88 3.40
C LYS A 136 -16.43 -1.29 4.82
N SER A 137 -15.78 -2.44 4.99
CA SER A 137 -15.30 -2.91 6.31
C SER A 137 -14.06 -2.16 6.80
N GLU A 138 -13.37 -1.44 5.91
CA GLU A 138 -12.15 -0.70 6.22
C GLU A 138 -12.41 0.79 6.47
N ILE A 139 -13.59 1.29 6.15
CA ILE A 139 -13.98 2.69 6.27
C ILE A 139 -14.99 2.86 7.40
N SER A 140 -14.86 3.90 8.21
CA SER A 140 -15.82 4.29 9.24
C SER A 140 -15.90 5.81 9.34
N LYS A 141 -16.83 6.31 10.18
CA LYS A 141 -16.99 7.75 10.42
C LYS A 141 -15.79 8.31 11.18
N HIS A 142 -15.45 9.59 10.91
CA HIS A 142 -14.50 10.34 11.73
C HIS A 142 -14.92 10.31 13.22
N PRO A 143 -14.00 10.10 14.17
CA PRO A 143 -12.53 10.24 14.08
C PRO A 143 -11.75 8.99 13.64
N PHE A 144 -12.41 7.98 13.08
CA PHE A 144 -11.69 6.80 12.60
C PHE A 144 -10.64 7.18 11.55
N PRO A 145 -9.37 6.71 11.67
CA PRO A 145 -8.28 7.17 10.80
C PRO A 145 -8.57 7.00 9.30
N ARG A 146 -9.20 5.90 8.91
CA ARG A 146 -9.61 5.64 7.52
C ARG A 146 -10.99 6.20 7.19
N SER A 147 -11.42 7.29 7.85
CA SER A 147 -12.63 8.00 7.43
C SER A 147 -12.41 8.72 6.10
N ILE A 148 -13.48 8.92 5.35
CA ILE A 148 -13.42 9.70 4.09
C ILE A 148 -12.90 11.12 4.34
N LEU A 149 -13.23 11.71 5.49
CA LEU A 149 -12.71 13.02 5.89
C LEU A 149 -11.18 12.97 6.03
N SER A 150 -10.65 12.02 6.79
CA SER A 150 -9.21 11.89 7.03
C SER A 150 -8.44 11.62 5.74
N ILE A 151 -8.95 10.73 4.87
CA ILE A 151 -8.33 10.43 3.57
C ILE A 151 -8.27 11.69 2.68
N LYS A 152 -9.35 12.47 2.63
CA LYS A 152 -9.38 13.75 1.90
C LYS A 152 -8.43 14.77 2.50
N SER A 153 -8.37 14.86 3.82
CA SER A 153 -7.50 15.81 4.54
C SER A 153 -6.04 15.51 4.29
N LEU A 154 -5.63 14.24 4.35
CA LEU A 154 -4.26 13.84 4.03
C LEU A 154 -3.89 14.20 2.59
N ALA A 155 -4.74 13.88 1.62
CA ALA A 155 -4.48 14.20 0.22
C ALA A 155 -4.35 15.72 -0.02
N LYS A 156 -5.16 16.54 0.66
CA LYS A 156 -5.06 18.00 0.60
C LYS A 156 -3.80 18.52 1.27
N LEU A 157 -3.43 17.96 2.44
CA LEU A 157 -2.19 18.31 3.14
C LEU A 157 -0.98 18.04 2.23
N ARG A 158 -0.91 16.86 1.62
CA ARG A 158 0.17 16.53 0.69
C ARG A 158 0.16 17.42 -0.56
N GLY A 159 -1.03 17.81 -1.01
CA GLY A 159 -1.20 18.80 -2.08
C GLY A 159 -0.61 20.15 -1.70
N SER A 160 -0.93 20.68 -0.51
CA SER A 160 -0.40 21.99 -0.06
C SER A 160 1.12 21.99 0.11
N GLN A 161 1.71 20.83 0.47
CA GLN A 161 3.17 20.67 0.58
C GLN A 161 3.89 20.65 -0.78
N SER A 162 3.19 20.45 -1.87
CA SER A 162 3.75 20.26 -3.21
C SER A 162 3.17 21.20 -4.29
N GLY A 163 2.32 22.16 -3.90
CA GLY A 163 1.70 23.10 -4.83
C GLY A 163 0.53 22.53 -5.64
N PHE A 164 -0.01 21.36 -5.28
CA PHE A 164 -1.16 20.74 -5.92
C PHE A 164 -2.44 20.92 -5.10
N LYS A 165 -3.62 20.81 -5.73
CA LYS A 165 -4.90 20.77 -4.99
C LYS A 165 -5.06 19.53 -4.13
N ALA A 166 -4.48 18.41 -4.55
CA ALA A 166 -4.39 17.16 -3.82
C ALA A 166 -3.21 16.33 -4.35
N ALA A 167 -2.49 15.66 -3.47
CA ALA A 167 -1.37 14.79 -3.84
C ALA A 167 -1.35 13.50 -3.02
N GLU A 168 -0.65 12.49 -3.53
CA GLU A 168 -0.09 11.40 -2.76
C GLU A 168 1.41 11.61 -2.59
N ALA A 169 1.91 11.25 -1.41
CA ALA A 169 3.31 11.40 -1.08
C ALA A 169 3.98 10.04 -0.86
N PHE A 170 5.27 10.01 -1.21
CA PHE A 170 6.11 8.82 -1.12
C PHE A 170 7.49 9.19 -0.59
N GLN A 171 8.14 8.21 0.01
CA GLN A 171 9.54 8.22 0.41
C GLN A 171 10.36 7.32 -0.50
#